data_6b947529d8a046aed0d386d3c95bb06f
#
_entry.id   6b947529d8a046aed0d386d3c95bb06f
#
_cell.length_a   1.000
_cell.length_b   1.000
_cell.length_c   1.000
_cell.angle_alpha   90.00
_cell.angle_beta   90.00
_cell.angle_gamma   90.00
#
_symmetry.space_group_name_H-M   'P 1'
#
loop_
_entity.id
_entity.type
_entity.pdbx_description
1 polymer ?
#
loop_
_entity_poly.entity_id
_entity_poly.type
_entity_poly.pdbx_seq_one_letter_code
_entity_poly.pdbx_strand_id
1 'polypeptide(L)' 'MYEELDCFEKALAHFGTRVDIIVAMEMGGKLDADAAYKNIKMELKELKRIRKSIKKDKDL' A
#
# COMPACT_ATOMS: atom_id res chain seq x y z
N MET A 1 -2.17 10.69 19.52
CA MET A 1 -2.12 10.63 19.08
C MET A 1 -2.30 10.27 18.24
N TYR A 2 -2.40 10.19 18.06
CA TYR A 2 -2.63 10.00 17.31
C TYR A 2 -3.35 9.98 16.51
N GLU A 3 -3.91 9.39 17.28
CA GLU A 3 -5.00 9.56 16.36
C GLU A 3 -4.53 10.25 15.12
N GLU A 4 -3.50 10.77 15.28
CA GLU A 4 -2.98 11.56 14.21
C GLU A 4 -1.96 10.84 13.42
N LEU A 5 -2.33 9.70 12.89
CA LEU A 5 -1.47 9.09 11.91
C LEU A 5 -1.28 10.10 10.78
N ASP A 6 -0.07 10.32 10.35
CA ASP A 6 0.14 11.21 9.22
C ASP A 6 -0.29 10.51 7.93
N CYS A 7 -0.26 11.22 6.83
CA CYS A 7 -0.75 10.68 5.57
C CYS A 7 0.00 9.44 5.14
N PHE A 8 1.30 9.41 5.37
CA PHE A 8 2.07 8.25 4.99
C PHE A 8 1.72 7.04 5.84
N GLU A 9 1.54 7.26 7.14
CA GLU A 9 1.19 6.15 8.02
C GLU A 9 -0.17 5.57 7.66
N LYS A 10 -1.12 6.42 7.32
CA LYS A 10 -2.41 5.93 6.86
C LYS A 10 -2.27 5.15 5.57
N ALA A 11 -1.47 5.65 4.64
CA ALA A 11 -1.24 4.95 3.38
C ALA A 11 -0.55 3.62 3.62
N LEU A 12 0.38 3.59 4.55
CA LEU A 12 1.08 2.35 4.88
C LEU A 12 0.13 1.32 5.47
N ALA A 13 -0.77 1.76 6.35
CA ALA A 13 -1.77 0.87 6.92
C ALA A 13 -2.69 0.31 5.84
N HIS A 14 -3.11 1.15 4.91
CA HIS A 14 -3.92 0.70 3.78
C HIS A 14 -3.16 -0.28 2.91
N PHE A 15 -1.88 -0.02 2.69
CA PHE A 15 -1.05 -0.91 1.89
C PHE A 15 -1.02 -2.30 2.53
N GLY A 16 -0.79 -2.35 3.85
CA GLY A 16 -0.77 -3.62 4.56
C GLY A 16 -2.08 -4.37 4.42
N THR A 17 -3.21 -3.67 4.59
CA THR A 17 -4.52 -4.30 4.48
C THR A 17 -4.74 -4.83 3.07
N ARG A 18 -4.38 -4.06 2.05
CA ARG A 18 -4.58 -4.50 0.68
C ARG A 18 -3.69 -5.67 0.33
N VAL A 19 -2.44 -5.67 0.83
CA VAL A 19 -1.55 -6.80 0.59
C VAL A 19 -2.12 -8.06 1.26
N ASP A 20 -2.66 -7.93 2.46
CA ASP A 20 -3.30 -9.06 3.13
C ASP A 20 -4.43 -9.64 2.29
N ILE A 21 -5.25 -8.77 1.72
CA ILE A 21 -6.36 -9.20 0.87
C ILE A 21 -5.84 -9.93 -0.36
N ILE A 22 -4.80 -9.38 -0.99
CA ILE A 22 -4.22 -9.99 -2.18
C ILE A 22 -3.65 -11.36 -1.84
N VAL A 23 -2.95 -11.45 -0.71
CA VAL A 23 -2.39 -12.73 -0.28
C VAL A 23 -3.50 -13.75 -0.06
N ALA A 24 -4.57 -13.35 0.61
CA ALA A 24 -5.69 -14.26 0.87
C ALA A 24 -6.32 -14.72 -0.43
N MET A 25 -6.47 -13.84 -1.39
CA MET A 25 -7.08 -14.19 -2.66
C MET A 25 -6.18 -15.13 -3.47
N GLU A 26 -4.88 -14.91 -3.42
CA GLU A 26 -3.96 -15.79 -4.12
C GLU A 26 -3.95 -17.18 -3.47
N MET A 27 -3.87 -17.23 -2.16
CA MET A 27 -3.86 -18.49 -1.45
C MET A 27 -5.18 -19.23 -1.57
N GLY A 28 -6.27 -18.48 -1.73
CA GLY A 28 -7.59 -19.07 -1.94
C GLY A 28 -7.86 -19.44 -3.37
N GLY A 29 -6.92 -19.23 -4.26
CA GLY A 29 -7.07 -19.63 -5.66
C GLY A 29 -7.86 -18.64 -6.52
N LYS A 30 -8.15 -17.45 -6.01
CA LYS A 30 -8.90 -16.46 -6.77
C LYS A 30 -8.02 -15.57 -7.62
N LEU A 31 -6.74 -15.49 -7.28
CA LEU A 31 -5.75 -14.79 -8.10
C LEU A 31 -4.57 -15.74 -8.31
N ASP A 32 -4.01 -15.72 -9.51
CA ASP A 32 -2.77 -16.48 -9.68
C ASP A 32 -1.59 -15.62 -9.22
N ALA A 33 -0.41 -16.23 -9.19
CA ALA A 33 0.77 -15.57 -8.65
C ALA A 33 1.12 -14.30 -9.42
N ASP A 34 0.98 -14.34 -10.75
CA ASP A 34 1.30 -13.16 -11.56
C ASP A 34 0.35 -12.00 -11.27
N ALA A 35 -0.94 -12.30 -11.17
CA ALA A 35 -1.91 -11.26 -10.87
C ALA A 35 -1.69 -10.70 -9.48
N ALA A 36 -1.40 -11.56 -8.51
CA ALA A 36 -1.12 -11.10 -7.15
C ALA A 36 0.09 -10.19 -7.13
N TYR A 37 1.14 -10.60 -7.82
CA TYR A 37 2.36 -9.81 -7.89
C TYR A 37 2.11 -8.44 -8.51
N LYS A 38 1.37 -8.40 -9.60
CA LYS A 38 1.06 -7.13 -10.26
C LYS A 38 0.25 -6.22 -9.35
N ASN A 39 -0.71 -6.78 -8.64
CA ASN A 39 -1.52 -6.00 -7.72
C ASN A 39 -0.68 -5.41 -6.61
N ILE A 40 0.25 -6.20 -6.06
CA ILE A 40 1.12 -5.70 -5.01
C ILE A 40 2.02 -4.60 -5.55
N LYS A 41 2.52 -4.75 -6.76
CA LYS A 41 3.34 -3.72 -7.37
C LYS A 41 2.57 -2.41 -7.52
N MET A 42 1.32 -2.50 -7.90
CA MET A 42 0.49 -1.30 -8.05
C MET A 42 0.27 -0.62 -6.71
N GLU A 43 0.03 -1.41 -5.67
CA GLU A 43 -0.15 -0.84 -4.34
C GLU A 43 1.14 -0.17 -3.85
N LEU A 44 2.26 -0.80 -4.13
CA LEU A 44 3.55 -0.23 -3.76
C LEU A 44 3.82 1.07 -4.51
N LYS A 45 3.46 1.10 -5.78
CA LYS A 45 3.62 2.30 -6.59
C LYS A 45 2.82 3.46 -6.02
N GLU A 46 1.61 3.17 -5.60
CA GLU A 46 0.77 4.19 -4.99
C GLU A 46 1.37 4.67 -3.68
N LEU A 47 1.87 3.76 -2.88
CA LEU A 47 2.53 4.12 -1.62
C LEU A 47 3.74 5.00 -1.86
N LYS A 48 4.52 4.68 -2.87
CA LYS A 48 5.70 5.47 -3.20
C LYS A 48 5.30 6.88 -3.63
N ARG A 49 4.22 6.99 -4.38
CA ARG A 49 3.76 8.29 -4.83
C ARG A 49 3.35 9.16 -3.63
N ILE A 50 2.65 8.56 -2.69
CA ILE A 50 2.23 9.27 -1.50
C ILE A 50 3.43 9.71 -0.68
N ARG A 51 4.41 8.83 -0.54
CA ARG A 51 5.59 9.16 0.23
C ARG A 51 6.36 10.31 -0.40
N LYS A 52 6.46 10.31 -1.72
CA LYS A 52 7.12 11.40 -2.42
C LYS A 52 6.42 12.73 -2.18
N SER A 53 5.11 12.70 -2.22
CA SER A 53 4.32 13.91 -2.01
C SER A 53 4.56 14.48 -0.61
N ILE A 54 4.53 13.60 0.39
CA ILE A 54 4.72 14.03 1.77
C ILE A 54 6.13 14.56 1.97
N LYS A 55 7.12 13.87 1.43
CA LYS A 55 8.49 14.29 1.58
C LYS A 55 8.72 15.65 0.94
N LYS A 56 8.11 15.87 -0.20
CA LYS A 56 8.22 17.14 -0.89
C LYS A 56 7.64 18.26 -0.04
N ASP A 57 6.51 18.02 0.58
CA ASP A 57 5.88 19.00 1.46
C ASP A 57 6.78 19.33 2.64
N LYS A 58 7.42 18.33 3.19
CA LYS A 58 8.27 18.53 4.35
C LYS A 58 9.54 19.28 4.02
N ASP A 59 9.98 19.16 2.81
CA ASP A 59 11.20 19.84 2.39
C ASP A 59 11.00 21.33 2.19
N LEU A 60 9.78 21.77 2.24
CA LEU A 60 9.52 23.20 2.20
C LEU A 60 9.93 23.87 3.49
#